data_dfc301463557a2983708febe16e50a8f
#
_entry.id   dfc301463557a2983708febe16e50a8f
#
_cell.length_a   1.000
_cell.length_b   1.000
_cell.length_c   1.000
_cell.angle_alpha   90.00
_cell.angle_beta   90.00
_cell.angle_gamma   90.00
#
_symmetry.space_group_name_H-M   'P 1'
#
loop_
_entity.id
_entity.type
_entity.pdbx_description
1 polymer ?
#
loop_
_entity_poly.entity_id
_entity_poly.type
_entity_poly.pdbx_seq_one_letter_code
_entity_poly.pdbx_strand_id
1 'polypeptide(L)' 'MKTKEIKEQLNLMHNFMDADENLCGCADIDYDYEKYLEENYKIIAERLNVSVEEVRQIDEKN' A
#
# COMPACT_ATOMS: atom_id res chain seq x y z
N MET A 1 -15.83 -11.35 5.39
CA MET A 1 -14.57 -10.94 6.00
C MET A 1 -13.80 -10.01 5.11
N LYS A 2 -13.20 -9.01 5.71
CA LYS A 2 -12.55 -7.96 4.93
C LYS A 2 -11.13 -8.29 4.51
N THR A 3 -10.59 -9.41 4.95
CA THR A 3 -9.23 -9.81 4.62
C THR A 3 -9.01 -9.88 3.11
N LYS A 4 -9.95 -10.47 2.40
CA LYS A 4 -9.85 -10.58 0.96
C LYS A 4 -9.88 -9.22 0.28
N GLU A 5 -10.74 -8.33 0.76
CA GLU A 5 -10.84 -6.99 0.23
C GLU A 5 -9.56 -6.21 0.48
N ILE A 6 -8.99 -6.37 1.65
CA ILE A 6 -7.72 -5.73 1.98
C ILE A 6 -6.62 -6.22 1.04
N LYS A 7 -6.56 -7.50 0.80
CA LYS A 7 -5.57 -8.06 -0.11
C LYS A 7 -5.71 -7.52 -1.53
N GLU A 8 -6.94 -7.38 -1.99
CA GLU A 8 -7.18 -6.82 -3.32
C GLU A 8 -6.71 -5.37 -3.41
N GLN A 9 -7.01 -4.58 -2.39
CA GLN A 9 -6.57 -3.19 -2.37
C GLN A 9 -5.05 -3.09 -2.29
N LEU A 10 -4.42 -3.97 -1.51
CA LEU A 10 -2.97 -3.99 -1.43
C LEU A 10 -2.33 -4.36 -2.77
N ASN A 11 -2.92 -5.31 -3.48
CA ASN A 11 -2.44 -5.68 -4.79
C ASN A 11 -2.47 -4.50 -5.76
N LEU A 12 -3.58 -3.78 -5.77
CA LEU A 12 -3.71 -2.60 -6.61
C LEU A 12 -2.68 -1.54 -6.24
N MET A 13 -2.50 -1.33 -4.96
CA MET A 13 -1.52 -0.37 -4.47
C MET A 13 -0.12 -0.72 -4.95
N HIS A 14 0.29 -1.96 -4.79
CA HIS A 14 1.62 -2.40 -5.20
C HIS A 14 1.81 -2.27 -6.70
N ASN A 15 0.78 -2.56 -7.47
CA ASN A 15 0.85 -2.39 -8.91
C ASN A 15 1.07 -0.93 -9.31
N PHE A 16 0.37 -0.03 -8.64
CA PHE A 16 0.55 1.40 -8.89
C PHE A 16 1.94 1.86 -8.50
N MET A 17 2.44 1.37 -7.38
CA MET A 17 3.77 1.73 -6.93
C MET A 17 4.84 1.27 -7.91
N ASP A 18 4.69 0.07 -8.42
CA ASP A 18 5.61 -0.46 -9.42
C ASP A 18 5.59 0.37 -10.69
N ALA A 19 4.42 0.77 -11.13
CA ALA A 19 4.28 1.60 -12.30
C ALA A 19 4.95 2.96 -12.10
N ASP A 20 4.72 3.55 -10.96
CA ASP A 20 5.34 4.83 -10.63
C ASP A 20 6.85 4.72 -10.60
N GLU A 21 7.36 3.65 -10.02
CA GLU A 21 8.78 3.42 -9.94
C GLU A 21 9.40 3.31 -11.34
N ASN A 22 8.72 2.62 -12.21
CA ASN A 22 9.19 2.47 -13.60
C ASN A 22 9.15 3.79 -14.36
N LEU A 23 8.14 4.59 -14.13
CA LEU A 23 8.00 5.87 -14.80
C LEU A 23 9.01 6.88 -14.30
N CYS A 24 9.32 6.81 -13.03
CA CYS A 24 10.26 7.72 -12.40
C CYS A 24 11.61 7.09 -12.24
N GLY A 25 12.02 6.33 -13.20
CA GLY A 25 13.23 5.55 -13.11
C GLY A 25 14.47 6.34 -12.75
N CYS A 26 14.37 7.60 -12.70
CA CYS A 26 15.47 8.46 -12.33
C CYS A 26 15.35 9.00 -10.94
N ALA A 27 14.44 8.51 -10.22
CA ALA A 27 14.16 9.09 -8.93
C ALA A 27 15.19 8.68 -7.92
N ASP A 28 16.28 9.22 -8.05
CA ASP A 28 17.30 9.14 -7.05
C ASP A 28 16.95 10.06 -5.92
N ILE A 29 15.75 10.52 -5.86
CA ILE A 29 15.39 11.48 -4.90
C ILE A 29 14.84 10.81 -3.71
N ASP A 30 14.71 11.51 -2.69
CA ASP A 30 14.17 11.13 -1.41
C ASP A 30 12.79 10.53 -1.50
N TYR A 31 12.67 9.42 -2.18
CA TYR A 31 11.43 8.70 -2.24
C TYR A 31 11.29 7.88 -0.95
N ASP A 32 10.47 8.36 -0.05
CA ASP A 32 10.25 7.68 1.21
C ASP A 32 9.22 6.58 1.01
N TYR A 33 9.69 5.42 0.65
CA TYR A 33 8.85 4.27 0.37
C TYR A 33 7.99 3.89 1.57
N GLU A 34 8.59 3.93 2.76
CA GLU A 34 7.87 3.57 3.97
C GLU A 34 6.74 4.53 4.26
N LYS A 35 6.99 5.80 4.09
CA LYS A 35 5.97 6.82 4.30
C LYS A 35 4.82 6.66 3.32
N TYR A 36 5.14 6.38 2.07
CA TYR A 36 4.14 6.15 1.03
C TYR A 36 3.29 4.94 1.38
N LEU A 37 3.92 3.87 1.83
CA LEU A 37 3.21 2.68 2.26
C LEU A 37 2.23 2.97 3.39
N GLU A 38 2.70 3.68 4.40
CA GLU A 38 1.86 4.01 5.54
C GLU A 38 0.64 4.83 5.14
N GLU A 39 0.84 5.80 4.27
CA GLU A 39 -0.27 6.62 3.80
C GLU A 39 -1.31 5.78 3.06
N ASN A 40 -0.84 4.85 2.25
CA ASN A 40 -1.74 3.96 1.54
C ASN A 40 -2.46 3.01 2.48
N TYR A 41 -1.78 2.52 3.49
CA TYR A 41 -2.44 1.70 4.51
C TYR A 41 -3.57 2.46 5.18
N LYS A 42 -3.35 3.73 5.46
CA LYS A 42 -4.39 4.57 6.06
C LYS A 42 -5.59 4.71 5.14
N ILE A 43 -5.34 4.92 3.87
CA ILE A 43 -6.42 5.05 2.89
C ILE A 43 -7.24 3.78 2.80
N ILE A 44 -6.56 2.65 2.72
CA ILE A 44 -7.24 1.37 2.65
C ILE A 44 -8.03 1.10 3.93
N ALA A 45 -7.43 1.38 5.07
CA ALA A 45 -8.09 1.19 6.35
C ALA A 45 -9.37 2.01 6.44
N GLU A 46 -9.31 3.25 6.01
CA GLU A 46 -10.47 4.11 6.00
C GLU A 46 -11.56 3.61 5.08
N ARG A 47 -11.18 3.21 3.88
CA ARG A 47 -12.13 2.71 2.90
C ARG A 47 -12.89 1.49 3.38
N LEU A 48 -12.18 0.59 4.03
CA LEU A 48 -12.74 -0.68 4.47
C LEU A 48 -13.17 -0.66 5.92
N ASN A 49 -12.99 0.47 6.58
CA ASN A 49 -13.36 0.64 7.97
C ASN A 49 -12.66 -0.39 8.86
N VAL A 50 -11.37 -0.53 8.67
CA VAL A 50 -10.52 -1.41 9.47
C VAL A 50 -9.34 -0.60 10.01
N SER A 51 -8.53 -1.23 10.86
CA SER A 51 -7.38 -0.52 11.42
C SER A 51 -6.19 -0.58 10.48
N VAL A 52 -5.35 0.43 10.56
CA VAL A 52 -4.12 0.47 9.76
C VAL A 52 -3.23 -0.71 10.10
N GLU A 53 -3.19 -1.07 11.36
CA GLU A 53 -2.38 -2.19 11.82
C GLU A 53 -2.81 -3.49 11.16
N GLU A 54 -4.12 -3.68 11.03
CA GLU A 54 -4.66 -4.85 10.37
C GLU A 54 -4.21 -4.92 8.91
N VAL A 55 -4.28 -3.81 8.22
CA VAL A 55 -3.84 -3.75 6.82
C VAL A 55 -2.35 -4.08 6.72
N ARG A 56 -1.56 -3.51 7.61
CA ARG A 56 -0.13 -3.76 7.63
C ARG A 56 0.19 -5.22 7.85
N GLN A 57 -0.47 -5.84 8.81
CA GLN A 57 -0.24 -7.25 9.12
C GLN A 57 -0.54 -8.14 7.92
N ILE A 58 -1.62 -7.86 7.24
CA ILE A 58 -1.99 -8.64 6.07
C ILE A 58 -0.95 -8.48 4.96
N ASP A 59 -0.47 -7.27 4.77
CA ASP A 59 0.55 -7.00 3.76
C ASP A 59 1.85 -7.73 4.09
N GLU A 60 2.24 -7.74 5.34
CA GLU A 60 3.46 -8.40 5.76
C GLU A 60 3.39 -9.93 5.62
N LYS A 61 2.21 -10.48 5.77
CA LYS A 61 2.02 -11.91 5.65
C LYS A 61 1.95 -12.38 4.21
N ASN A 62 1.73 -11.48 3.32
CA ASN A 62 1.73 -11.81 1.91
C ASN A 62 3.17 -11.99 1.39
#